data_4f9c3d4bed557a294f29a825d4446ac5
#
_entry.id   4f9c3d4bed557a294f29a825d4446ac5
#
_cell.length_a   1.000
_cell.length_b   1.000
_cell.length_c   1.000
_cell.angle_alpha   90.00
_cell.angle_beta   90.00
_cell.angle_gamma   90.00
#
_symmetry.space_group_name_H-M   'P 1'
#
loop_
_entity.id
_entity.type
_entity.pdbx_description
1 polymer ?
#
loop_
_entity_poly.entity_id
_entity_poly.type
_entity_poly.pdbx_seq_one_letter_code
_entity_poly.pdbx_strand_id
1 'polypeptide(L)'
;MNNYPGSGALGADGEYAGPRAESRYIVPRFVERTSQGVREYDPYAKLFEERVIFLGVQIDDASANDVMAQLLCLESIDPDRDISIYINSPGGSFTALTAIYDTMQFVKPDIQTVCMGQAASAAAVLLAAGSPGKRMALPNARVLIHQPYSETGRGQVSDLEIAANEILRMRSQLEEMLAKHSTTPLDKIRDDIERDKILTAEDALAYGLIDQIVSTRKLNAGV
;
A
#
# COMPACT_ATOMS: atom_id res chain seq x y z
N MET A 1 4.61 24.43 45.86
CA MET A 1 4.96 22.99 45.83
C MET A 1 4.51 22.42 44.51
N ASN A 2 5.45 22.28 43.55
CA ASN A 2 5.18 21.77 42.21
C ASN A 2 5.36 20.26 42.21
N ASN A 3 4.29 19.51 42.00
CA ASN A 3 4.35 18.11 41.69
C ASN A 3 4.49 17.95 40.16
N TYR A 4 5.67 17.58 39.69
CA TYR A 4 5.88 17.01 38.37
C TYR A 4 5.72 15.48 38.47
N PRO A 5 4.82 14.84 37.71
CA PRO A 5 4.81 13.41 37.55
C PRO A 5 5.69 13.04 36.35
N GLY A 6 6.80 12.38 36.59
CA GLY A 6 7.66 11.97 35.48
C GLY A 6 8.89 11.18 35.92
N SER A 7 8.69 9.97 36.44
CA SER A 7 9.75 8.97 36.43
C SER A 7 9.29 7.80 35.58
N GLY A 8 9.62 7.87 34.28
CA GLY A 8 9.50 6.73 33.41
C GLY A 8 10.48 5.65 33.84
N ALA A 9 10.00 4.43 34.07
CA ALA A 9 10.83 3.28 34.37
C ALA A 9 11.63 2.88 33.11
N LEU A 10 12.94 2.71 33.30
CA LEU A 10 13.80 2.07 32.29
C LEU A 10 13.46 0.59 32.24
N GLY A 11 13.24 0.05 31.02
CA GLY A 11 13.17 -1.38 30.77
C GLY A 11 14.50 -2.07 31.06
N ALA A 12 14.50 -3.38 31.22
CA ALA A 12 15.67 -4.19 31.57
C ALA A 12 16.85 -4.06 30.60
N ASP A 13 16.66 -3.45 29.44
CA ASP A 13 17.63 -3.33 28.35
C ASP A 13 18.15 -1.89 28.14
N GLY A 14 17.82 -0.96 29.06
CA GLY A 14 18.32 0.42 29.01
C GLY A 14 17.74 1.31 27.91
N GLU A 15 16.76 0.86 27.16
CA GLU A 15 16.01 1.69 26.23
C GLU A 15 14.90 2.47 26.94
N TYR A 16 14.80 3.76 26.62
CA TYR A 16 13.75 4.64 27.11
C TYR A 16 12.41 4.23 26.50
N ALA A 17 11.66 3.38 27.21
CA ALA A 17 10.26 3.11 26.91
C ALA A 17 9.40 4.31 27.31
N GLY A 18 9.50 5.41 26.58
CA GLY A 18 8.51 6.47 26.66
C GLY A 18 7.13 5.91 26.30
N PRO A 19 6.02 6.50 26.81
CA PRO A 19 4.70 6.05 26.45
C PRO A 19 4.59 6.10 24.93
N ARG A 20 4.50 4.93 24.29
CA ARG A 20 4.09 4.85 22.87
C ARG A 20 2.71 5.51 22.82
N ALA A 21 2.61 6.61 22.13
CA ALA A 21 1.32 7.19 21.79
C ALA A 21 0.61 6.16 20.91
N GLU A 22 -0.15 5.26 21.53
CA GLU A 22 -1.13 4.46 20.81
C GLU A 22 -2.21 5.44 20.34
N SER A 23 -2.09 5.89 19.11
CA SER A 23 -3.16 6.64 18.48
C SER A 23 -4.38 5.72 18.41
N ARG A 24 -5.31 5.90 19.34
CA ARG A 24 -6.59 5.19 19.31
C ARG A 24 -7.42 5.79 18.19
N TYR A 25 -7.49 5.06 17.09
CA TYR A 25 -8.45 5.36 16.06
C TYR A 25 -9.84 4.84 16.51
N ILE A 26 -10.77 5.76 16.71
CA ILE A 26 -12.16 5.40 16.98
C ILE A 26 -12.86 5.24 15.64
N VAL A 27 -13.25 4.02 15.29
CA VAL A 27 -14.07 3.75 14.12
C VAL A 27 -15.53 4.05 14.49
N PRO A 28 -16.11 5.15 13.97
CA PRO A 28 -17.50 5.47 14.25
C PRO A 28 -18.43 4.45 13.57
N ARG A 29 -19.56 4.16 14.21
CA ARG A 29 -20.63 3.39 13.60
C ARG A 29 -21.78 4.33 13.25
N PHE A 30 -22.42 4.08 12.13
CA PHE A 30 -23.61 4.82 11.71
C PHE A 30 -24.67 3.88 11.19
N VAL A 31 -25.90 4.35 11.19
CA VAL A 31 -27.08 3.58 10.84
C VAL A 31 -27.69 4.14 9.57
N GLU A 32 -27.83 3.28 8.57
CA GLU A 32 -28.55 3.59 7.33
C GLU A 32 -29.95 2.94 7.36
N ARG A 33 -30.99 3.72 7.09
CA ARG A 33 -32.35 3.22 6.95
C ARG A 33 -32.67 3.03 5.48
N THR A 34 -32.94 1.80 5.09
CA THR A 34 -33.33 1.43 3.73
C THR A 34 -34.77 0.90 3.72
N SER A 35 -35.36 0.73 2.55
CA SER A 35 -36.66 0.08 2.37
C SER A 35 -36.70 -1.37 2.88
N GLN A 36 -35.53 -2.00 3.04
CA GLN A 36 -35.37 -3.38 3.52
C GLN A 36 -35.05 -3.48 5.01
N GLY A 37 -34.95 -2.35 5.71
CA GLY A 37 -34.66 -2.32 7.15
C GLY A 37 -33.53 -1.36 7.55
N VAL A 38 -33.05 -1.57 8.75
CA VAL A 38 -31.97 -0.76 9.36
C VAL A 38 -30.67 -1.57 9.28
N ARG A 39 -29.61 -0.98 8.71
CA ARG A 39 -28.27 -1.55 8.67
C ARG A 39 -27.30 -0.67 9.42
N GLU A 40 -26.45 -1.29 10.23
CA GLU A 40 -25.36 -0.62 10.92
C GLU A 40 -24.06 -0.85 10.14
N TYR A 41 -23.31 0.23 9.90
CA TYR A 41 -22.04 0.21 9.20
C TYR A 41 -20.95 0.90 10.01
N ASP A 42 -19.73 0.44 9.89
CA ASP A 42 -18.53 1.24 10.04
C ASP A 42 -18.07 1.82 8.68
N PRO A 43 -17.18 2.82 8.66
CA PRO A 43 -16.71 3.43 7.40
C PRO A 43 -16.07 2.43 6.43
N TYR A 44 -15.35 1.42 6.92
CA TYR A 44 -14.68 0.43 6.07
C TYR A 44 -15.69 -0.50 5.40
N ALA A 45 -16.70 -0.96 6.16
CA ALA A 45 -17.79 -1.77 5.62
C ALA A 45 -18.56 -1.00 4.53
N LYS A 46 -18.79 0.32 4.74
CA LYS A 46 -19.45 1.17 3.73
C LYS A 46 -18.59 1.37 2.49
N LEU A 47 -17.29 1.60 2.65
CA LEU A 47 -16.36 1.68 1.51
C LEU A 47 -16.31 0.37 0.73
N PHE A 48 -16.28 -0.77 1.43
CA PHE A 48 -16.30 -2.08 0.80
C PHE A 48 -17.58 -2.33 -0.02
N GLU A 49 -18.75 -1.92 0.47
CA GLU A 49 -20.00 -1.98 -0.28
C GLU A 49 -19.93 -1.15 -1.58
N GLU A 50 -19.19 -0.03 -1.56
CA GLU A 50 -18.88 0.80 -2.74
C GLU A 50 -17.70 0.28 -3.58
N ARG A 51 -17.25 -0.95 -3.31
CA ARG A 51 -16.13 -1.62 -3.98
C ARG A 51 -14.77 -0.93 -3.77
N VAL A 52 -14.57 -0.33 -2.60
CA VAL A 52 -13.34 0.33 -2.21
C VAL A 52 -12.65 -0.46 -1.11
N ILE A 53 -11.43 -0.91 -1.37
CA ILE A 53 -10.51 -1.52 -0.39
C ILE A 53 -9.57 -0.42 0.09
N PHE A 54 -9.42 -0.26 1.41
CA PHE A 54 -8.53 0.73 1.99
C PHE A 54 -7.27 0.07 2.56
N LEU A 55 -6.13 0.24 1.88
CA LEU A 55 -4.83 -0.26 2.31
C LEU A 55 -4.07 0.87 3.04
N GLY A 56 -4.36 1.02 4.33
CA GLY A 56 -3.84 2.11 5.18
C GLY A 56 -2.87 1.64 6.26
N VAL A 57 -2.21 0.49 6.07
CA VAL A 57 -1.33 -0.14 7.07
C VAL A 57 -0.02 -0.59 6.44
N GLN A 58 0.93 -1.03 7.27
CA GLN A 58 2.08 -1.79 6.81
C GLN A 58 1.60 -3.10 6.16
N ILE A 59 2.25 -3.48 5.06
CA ILE A 59 1.93 -4.70 4.30
C ILE A 59 2.65 -5.88 4.95
N ASP A 60 1.86 -6.78 5.54
CA ASP A 60 2.26 -8.04 6.14
C ASP A 60 1.34 -9.18 5.68
N ASP A 61 1.57 -10.39 6.16
CA ASP A 61 0.79 -11.55 5.75
C ASP A 61 -0.70 -11.42 6.14
N ALA A 62 -1.01 -10.77 7.26
CA ALA A 62 -2.39 -10.59 7.70
C ALA A 62 -3.13 -9.60 6.78
N SER A 63 -2.54 -8.42 6.56
CA SER A 63 -3.11 -7.40 5.67
C SER A 63 -3.19 -7.90 4.21
N ALA A 64 -2.23 -8.73 3.76
CA ALA A 64 -2.27 -9.33 2.44
C ALA A 64 -3.46 -10.30 2.30
N ASN A 65 -3.66 -11.19 3.27
CA ASN A 65 -4.79 -12.11 3.28
C ASN A 65 -6.12 -11.36 3.27
N ASP A 66 -6.25 -10.28 4.04
CA ASP A 66 -7.46 -9.45 4.07
C ASP A 66 -7.73 -8.79 2.72
N VAL A 67 -6.72 -8.22 2.06
CA VAL A 67 -6.87 -7.59 0.74
C VAL A 67 -7.22 -8.63 -0.33
N MET A 68 -6.55 -9.79 -0.35
CA MET A 68 -6.86 -10.87 -1.29
C MET A 68 -8.30 -11.37 -1.13
N ALA A 69 -8.74 -11.60 0.12
CA ALA A 69 -10.10 -12.04 0.40
C ALA A 69 -11.14 -11.01 -0.07
N GLN A 70 -10.87 -9.72 0.13
CA GLN A 70 -11.73 -8.63 -0.33
C GLN A 70 -11.80 -8.56 -1.86
N LEU A 71 -10.66 -8.69 -2.56
CA LEU A 71 -10.62 -8.71 -4.03
C LEU A 71 -11.46 -9.86 -4.60
N LEU A 72 -11.26 -11.09 -4.10
CA LEU A 72 -12.00 -12.26 -4.54
C LEU A 72 -13.50 -12.18 -4.20
N CYS A 73 -13.85 -11.62 -3.05
CA CYS A 73 -15.23 -11.39 -2.66
C CYS A 73 -15.91 -10.39 -3.60
N LEU A 74 -15.28 -9.25 -3.89
CA LEU A 74 -15.82 -8.24 -4.79
C LEU A 74 -15.96 -8.74 -6.23
N GLU A 75 -15.00 -9.53 -6.72
CA GLU A 75 -15.13 -10.21 -8.01
C GLU A 75 -16.34 -11.16 -8.04
N SER A 76 -16.51 -11.96 -6.97
CA SER A 76 -17.64 -12.90 -6.85
C SER A 76 -19.00 -12.19 -6.82
N ILE A 77 -19.08 -10.98 -6.28
CA ILE A 77 -20.31 -10.18 -6.22
C ILE A 77 -20.64 -9.60 -7.61
N ASP A 78 -19.67 -9.02 -8.28
CA ASP A 78 -19.84 -8.41 -9.60
C ASP A 78 -18.50 -8.38 -10.35
N PRO A 79 -18.28 -9.29 -11.31
CA PRO A 79 -17.01 -9.40 -12.01
C PRO A 79 -16.80 -8.34 -13.11
N ASP A 80 -17.80 -7.52 -13.42
CA ASP A 80 -17.77 -6.57 -14.54
C ASP A 80 -17.58 -5.11 -14.07
N ARG A 81 -17.59 -4.89 -12.76
CA ARG A 81 -17.37 -3.55 -12.18
C ARG A 81 -15.97 -3.44 -11.58
N ASP A 82 -15.35 -2.29 -11.76
CA ASP A 82 -14.03 -1.96 -11.21
C ASP A 82 -13.99 -2.11 -9.68
N ILE A 83 -12.81 -2.45 -9.17
CA ILE A 83 -12.47 -2.42 -7.74
C ILE A 83 -11.46 -1.30 -7.52
N SER A 84 -11.67 -0.48 -6.50
CA SER A 84 -10.74 0.60 -6.13
C SER A 84 -9.92 0.23 -4.91
N ILE A 85 -8.59 0.39 -4.98
CA ILE A 85 -7.68 0.26 -3.84
C ILE A 85 -7.15 1.65 -3.48
N TYR A 86 -7.52 2.14 -2.29
CA TYR A 86 -7.02 3.41 -1.75
C TYR A 86 -5.82 3.12 -0.86
N ILE A 87 -4.67 3.73 -1.19
CA ILE A 87 -3.37 3.37 -0.62
C ILE A 87 -2.82 4.52 0.21
N ASN A 88 -2.54 4.24 1.49
CA ASN A 88 -1.75 5.09 2.39
C ASN A 88 -0.86 4.18 3.24
N SER A 89 0.20 3.63 2.65
CA SER A 89 1.00 2.57 3.27
C SER A 89 2.50 2.83 3.14
N PRO A 90 3.28 2.52 4.19
CA PRO A 90 4.74 2.57 4.15
C PRO A 90 5.36 1.37 3.38
N GLY A 91 4.55 0.43 2.87
CA GLY A 91 5.03 -0.82 2.30
C GLY A 91 5.20 -1.92 3.34
N GLY A 92 6.08 -2.89 3.09
CA GLY A 92 6.32 -4.00 4.00
C GLY A 92 6.89 -5.24 3.33
N SER A 93 6.40 -6.43 3.74
CA SER A 93 6.87 -7.74 3.31
C SER A 93 6.79 -7.94 1.80
N PHE A 94 7.85 -8.48 1.21
CA PHE A 94 7.90 -8.79 -0.23
C PHE A 94 6.95 -9.93 -0.60
N THR A 95 6.83 -10.95 0.24
CA THR A 95 5.92 -12.08 0.00
C THR A 95 4.45 -11.63 0.08
N ALA A 96 4.14 -10.76 1.01
CA ALA A 96 2.82 -10.14 1.12
C ALA A 96 2.51 -9.23 -0.10
N LEU A 97 3.50 -8.48 -0.58
CA LEU A 97 3.40 -7.73 -1.84
C LEU A 97 3.01 -8.64 -3.01
N THR A 98 3.78 -9.72 -3.23
CA THR A 98 3.55 -10.61 -4.37
C THR A 98 2.18 -11.29 -4.31
N ALA A 99 1.71 -11.65 -3.11
CA ALA A 99 0.39 -12.23 -2.90
C ALA A 99 -0.74 -11.28 -3.34
N ILE A 100 -0.67 -10.00 -2.90
CA ILE A 100 -1.65 -8.98 -3.33
C ILE A 100 -1.52 -8.69 -4.82
N TYR A 101 -0.28 -8.49 -5.30
CA TYR A 101 0.00 -8.19 -6.70
C TYR A 101 -0.58 -9.24 -7.64
N ASP A 102 -0.27 -10.51 -7.39
CA ASP A 102 -0.76 -11.60 -8.24
C ASP A 102 -2.29 -11.70 -8.17
N THR A 103 -2.90 -11.47 -7.02
CA THR A 103 -4.36 -11.45 -6.89
C THR A 103 -4.97 -10.28 -7.68
N MET A 104 -4.37 -9.08 -7.65
CA MET A 104 -4.81 -7.94 -8.48
C MET A 104 -4.74 -8.25 -9.98
N GLN A 105 -3.74 -9.03 -10.43
CA GLN A 105 -3.60 -9.42 -11.83
C GLN A 105 -4.50 -10.61 -12.20
N PHE A 106 -4.92 -11.41 -11.21
CA PHE A 106 -5.71 -12.63 -11.42
C PHE A 106 -7.21 -12.36 -11.56
N VAL A 107 -7.75 -11.43 -10.76
CA VAL A 107 -9.19 -11.11 -10.77
C VAL A 107 -9.60 -10.45 -12.07
N LYS A 108 -10.86 -10.71 -12.52
CA LYS A 108 -11.40 -10.18 -13.78
C LYS A 108 -11.65 -8.67 -13.77
N PRO A 109 -12.16 -8.05 -12.67
CA PRO A 109 -12.40 -6.61 -12.63
C PRO A 109 -11.12 -5.80 -12.85
N ASP A 110 -11.23 -4.65 -13.52
CA ASP A 110 -10.16 -3.66 -13.51
C ASP A 110 -9.90 -3.13 -12.10
N ILE A 111 -8.64 -2.97 -11.77
CA ILE A 111 -8.23 -2.46 -10.47
C ILE A 111 -7.81 -0.99 -10.60
N GLN A 112 -8.61 -0.10 -10.01
CA GLN A 112 -8.25 1.30 -9.85
C GLN A 112 -7.39 1.47 -8.59
N THR A 113 -6.26 2.17 -8.69
CA THR A 113 -5.40 2.46 -7.53
C THR A 113 -5.31 3.96 -7.28
N VAL A 114 -5.39 4.38 -6.01
CA VAL A 114 -5.34 5.80 -5.63
C VAL A 114 -4.42 5.99 -4.43
N CYS A 115 -3.30 6.69 -4.62
CA CYS A 115 -2.42 7.08 -3.51
C CYS A 115 -3.01 8.27 -2.75
N MET A 116 -3.31 8.08 -1.45
CA MET A 116 -3.91 9.08 -0.56
C MET A 116 -2.98 9.38 0.62
N GLY A 117 -1.83 9.96 0.37
CA GLY A 117 -0.81 10.24 1.38
C GLY A 117 0.52 9.67 0.95
N GLN A 118 0.76 8.38 1.18
CA GLN A 118 1.98 7.73 0.70
C GLN A 118 1.74 6.34 0.13
N ALA A 119 2.55 6.01 -0.86
CA ALA A 119 2.74 4.65 -1.35
C ALA A 119 4.26 4.38 -1.40
N ALA A 120 4.79 3.68 -0.39
CA ALA A 120 6.23 3.44 -0.30
C ALA A 120 6.57 1.95 -0.45
N SER A 121 7.71 1.65 -1.10
CA SER A 121 8.22 0.28 -1.22
C SER A 121 7.19 -0.66 -1.88
N ALA A 122 6.79 -1.74 -1.21
CA ALA A 122 5.74 -2.67 -1.67
C ALA A 122 4.45 -1.95 -2.11
N ALA A 123 4.03 -0.92 -1.38
CA ALA A 123 2.83 -0.16 -1.72
C ALA A 123 2.97 0.66 -3.03
N ALA A 124 4.18 1.10 -3.38
CA ALA A 124 4.43 1.78 -4.66
C ALA A 124 4.27 0.83 -5.85
N VAL A 125 4.68 -0.43 -5.69
CA VAL A 125 4.45 -1.47 -6.71
C VAL A 125 2.97 -1.74 -6.88
N LEU A 126 2.21 -1.87 -5.79
CA LEU A 126 0.75 -2.09 -5.85
C LEU A 126 0.04 -0.88 -6.49
N LEU A 127 0.49 0.35 -6.19
CA LEU A 127 -0.04 1.55 -6.85
C LEU A 127 0.16 1.47 -8.37
N ALA A 128 1.37 1.15 -8.81
CA ALA A 128 1.71 1.02 -10.22
C ALA A 128 1.01 -0.14 -10.91
N ALA A 129 0.67 -1.22 -10.18
CA ALA A 129 0.06 -2.44 -10.68
C ALA A 129 -1.45 -2.34 -10.98
N GLY A 130 -2.07 -1.18 -10.75
CA GLY A 130 -3.43 -0.89 -11.17
C GLY A 130 -3.60 -0.97 -12.69
N SER A 131 -4.85 -1.10 -13.15
CA SER A 131 -5.19 -1.14 -14.57
C SER A 131 -4.74 0.15 -15.28
N PRO A 132 -4.16 0.07 -16.48
CA PRO A 132 -3.70 1.23 -17.22
C PRO A 132 -4.81 2.28 -17.39
N GLY A 133 -4.49 3.55 -17.15
CA GLY A 133 -5.42 4.68 -17.17
C GLY A 133 -6.22 4.87 -15.87
N LYS A 134 -6.10 3.94 -14.89
CA LYS A 134 -6.86 3.95 -13.64
C LYS A 134 -5.97 4.06 -12.40
N ARG A 135 -4.70 4.49 -12.56
CA ARG A 135 -3.74 4.67 -11.47
C ARG A 135 -3.63 6.14 -11.12
N MET A 136 -3.90 6.51 -9.89
CA MET A 136 -4.06 7.90 -9.48
C MET A 136 -3.29 8.24 -8.21
N ALA A 137 -2.99 9.53 -8.03
CA ALA A 137 -2.51 10.08 -6.76
C ALA A 137 -3.20 11.41 -6.45
N LEU A 138 -3.32 11.73 -5.17
CA LEU A 138 -3.67 13.08 -4.73
C LEU A 138 -2.46 14.01 -4.86
N PRO A 139 -2.63 15.33 -5.01
CA PRO A 139 -1.54 16.26 -5.34
C PRO A 139 -0.36 16.28 -4.37
N ASN A 140 -0.61 16.01 -3.09
CA ASN A 140 0.43 15.99 -2.05
C ASN A 140 0.88 14.56 -1.70
N ALA A 141 0.53 13.57 -2.52
CA ALA A 141 0.94 12.20 -2.30
C ALA A 141 2.45 12.03 -2.52
N ARG A 142 3.04 11.11 -1.76
CA ARG A 142 4.44 10.74 -1.85
C ARG A 142 4.55 9.28 -2.30
N VAL A 143 5.34 9.04 -3.34
CA VAL A 143 5.67 7.69 -3.80
C VAL A 143 7.16 7.44 -3.55
N LEU A 144 7.50 6.27 -3.00
CA LEU A 144 8.90 5.90 -2.76
C LEU A 144 9.16 4.51 -3.33
N ILE A 145 10.19 4.40 -4.16
CA ILE A 145 10.70 3.14 -4.68
C ILE A 145 12.13 2.91 -4.21
N HIS A 146 12.45 1.67 -3.86
CA HIS A 146 13.79 1.22 -3.49
C HIS A 146 13.90 -0.30 -3.66
N GLN A 147 15.13 -0.82 -3.67
CA GLN A 147 15.38 -2.26 -3.71
C GLN A 147 14.94 -2.95 -2.40
N PRO A 148 14.62 -4.27 -2.42
CA PRO A 148 14.34 -5.01 -1.21
C PRO A 148 15.59 -5.09 -0.34
N TYR A 149 15.40 -5.11 0.97
CA TYR A 149 16.47 -5.32 1.94
C TYR A 149 16.12 -6.47 2.89
N SER A 150 17.13 -7.06 3.49
CA SER A 150 16.96 -8.08 4.53
C SER A 150 17.84 -7.76 5.73
N GLU A 151 17.30 -8.04 6.91
CA GLU A 151 18.02 -7.91 8.18
C GLU A 151 18.85 -9.16 8.53
N THR A 152 18.88 -10.17 7.66
CA THR A 152 19.62 -11.42 7.88
C THR A 152 21.13 -11.17 7.86
N GLY A 153 21.71 -10.99 9.03
CA GLY A 153 23.15 -10.73 9.19
C GLY A 153 23.95 -11.84 9.88
N ARG A 154 23.33 -12.96 10.29
CA ARG A 154 24.01 -14.03 11.03
C ARG A 154 23.52 -15.40 10.58
N GLY A 155 24.45 -16.30 10.31
CA GLY A 155 24.20 -17.69 9.91
C GLY A 155 25.46 -18.37 9.47
N GLN A 156 25.37 -19.63 9.09
CA GLN A 156 26.46 -20.34 8.41
C GLN A 156 26.65 -19.75 7.00
N VAL A 157 27.84 -19.92 6.42
CA VAL A 157 28.15 -19.39 5.08
C VAL A 157 27.11 -19.80 4.05
N SER A 158 26.67 -21.06 4.07
CA SER A 158 25.64 -21.58 3.16
C SER A 158 24.29 -20.88 3.34
N ASP A 159 23.89 -20.56 4.59
CA ASP A 159 22.64 -19.85 4.86
C ASP A 159 22.69 -18.41 4.34
N LEU A 160 23.85 -17.76 4.50
CA LEU A 160 24.06 -16.40 3.99
C LEU A 160 24.05 -16.36 2.46
N GLU A 161 24.62 -17.37 1.79
CA GLU A 161 24.58 -17.50 0.34
C GLU A 161 23.15 -17.69 -0.18
N ILE A 162 22.36 -18.57 0.46
CA ILE A 162 20.94 -18.77 0.13
C ILE A 162 20.16 -17.46 0.30
N ALA A 163 20.35 -16.75 1.43
CA ALA A 163 19.69 -15.48 1.68
C ALA A 163 20.07 -14.40 0.66
N ALA A 164 21.35 -14.31 0.30
CA ALA A 164 21.82 -13.36 -0.71
C ALA A 164 21.19 -13.62 -2.09
N ASN A 165 21.17 -14.89 -2.51
CA ASN A 165 20.55 -15.28 -3.78
C ASN A 165 19.04 -14.97 -3.81
N GLU A 166 18.33 -15.17 -2.69
CA GLU A 166 16.91 -14.85 -2.59
C GLU A 166 16.66 -13.33 -2.67
N ILE A 167 17.48 -12.50 -2.02
CA ILE A 167 17.36 -11.03 -2.13
C ILE A 167 17.61 -10.58 -3.58
N LEU A 168 18.59 -11.14 -4.27
CA LEU A 168 18.85 -10.84 -5.68
C LEU A 168 17.67 -11.24 -6.57
N ARG A 169 17.04 -12.39 -6.30
CA ARG A 169 15.83 -12.83 -7.01
C ARG A 169 14.67 -11.86 -6.77
N MET A 170 14.42 -11.47 -5.51
CA MET A 170 13.38 -10.50 -5.15
C MET A 170 13.62 -9.15 -5.82
N ARG A 171 14.87 -8.69 -5.87
CA ARG A 171 15.26 -7.45 -6.54
C ARG A 171 14.92 -7.50 -8.04
N SER A 172 15.34 -8.55 -8.73
CA SER A 172 15.04 -8.73 -10.15
C SER A 172 13.53 -8.74 -10.42
N GLN A 173 12.77 -9.43 -9.59
CA GLN A 173 11.32 -9.51 -9.71
C GLN A 173 10.65 -8.13 -9.48
N LEU A 174 11.13 -7.35 -8.51
CA LEU A 174 10.65 -5.99 -8.26
C LEU A 174 10.95 -5.06 -9.44
N GLU A 175 12.16 -5.13 -9.99
CA GLU A 175 12.57 -4.38 -11.18
C GLU A 175 11.65 -4.68 -12.37
N GLU A 176 11.35 -5.96 -12.60
CA GLU A 176 10.45 -6.42 -13.68
C GLU A 176 9.01 -5.94 -13.47
N MET A 177 8.48 -6.02 -12.22
CA MET A 177 7.15 -5.50 -11.90
C MET A 177 7.06 -3.99 -12.17
N LEU A 178 8.03 -3.20 -11.71
CA LEU A 178 8.05 -1.77 -11.97
C LEU A 178 8.18 -1.44 -13.46
N ALA A 179 9.03 -2.16 -14.19
CA ALA A 179 9.19 -1.97 -15.63
C ALA A 179 7.91 -2.31 -16.41
N LYS A 180 7.21 -3.36 -16.02
CA LYS A 180 5.94 -3.78 -16.64
C LYS A 180 4.85 -2.69 -16.49
N HIS A 181 4.85 -2.00 -15.37
CA HIS A 181 3.79 -1.07 -14.99
C HIS A 181 4.20 0.41 -15.06
N SER A 182 5.34 0.73 -15.63
CA SER A 182 5.78 2.11 -15.83
C SER A 182 6.21 2.36 -17.28
N THR A 183 6.51 3.60 -17.60
CA THR A 183 7.11 3.97 -18.89
C THR A 183 8.64 4.05 -18.82
N THR A 184 9.22 3.75 -17.66
CA THR A 184 10.65 3.87 -17.40
C THR A 184 11.39 2.58 -17.78
N PRO A 185 12.50 2.65 -18.52
CA PRO A 185 13.29 1.48 -18.91
C PRO A 185 13.86 0.74 -17.69
N LEU A 186 13.98 -0.59 -17.81
CA LEU A 186 14.46 -1.49 -16.74
C LEU A 186 15.83 -1.05 -16.17
N ASP A 187 16.77 -0.69 -17.03
CA ASP A 187 18.12 -0.29 -16.58
C ASP A 187 18.06 1.00 -15.73
N LYS A 188 17.19 1.94 -16.11
CA LYS A 188 16.98 3.14 -15.29
C LYS A 188 16.29 2.83 -13.97
N ILE A 189 15.32 1.92 -13.94
CA ILE A 189 14.66 1.48 -12.70
C ILE A 189 15.71 0.86 -11.77
N ARG A 190 16.59 -0.02 -12.30
CA ARG A 190 17.67 -0.67 -11.53
C ARG A 190 18.57 0.34 -10.84
N ASP A 191 18.97 1.40 -11.55
CA ASP A 191 19.80 2.46 -11.00
C ASP A 191 19.03 3.29 -9.97
N ASP A 192 17.79 3.62 -10.27
CA ASP A 192 16.95 4.48 -9.45
C ASP A 192 16.56 3.85 -8.09
N ILE A 193 16.37 2.53 -8.04
CA ILE A 193 16.00 1.81 -6.80
C ILE A 193 17.19 1.40 -5.93
N GLU A 194 18.43 1.69 -6.35
CA GLU A 194 19.64 1.37 -5.56
C GLU A 194 19.60 2.04 -4.18
N ARG A 195 18.99 3.20 -4.09
CA ARG A 195 18.67 3.93 -2.85
C ARG A 195 17.23 4.42 -2.90
N ASP A 196 16.75 4.95 -1.78
CA ASP A 196 15.42 5.53 -1.70
C ASP A 196 15.23 6.61 -2.75
N LYS A 197 14.35 6.35 -3.72
CA LYS A 197 13.90 7.34 -4.69
C LYS A 197 12.52 7.82 -4.30
N ILE A 198 12.47 9.07 -3.83
CA ILE A 198 11.24 9.74 -3.42
C ILE A 198 10.71 10.54 -4.59
N LEU A 199 9.45 10.34 -4.93
CA LEU A 199 8.74 10.98 -6.02
C LEU A 199 7.55 11.76 -5.49
N THR A 200 7.38 12.99 -5.95
CA THR A 200 6.11 13.72 -5.83
C THR A 200 5.05 13.09 -6.71
N ALA A 201 3.80 13.55 -6.63
CA ALA A 201 2.75 13.07 -7.53
C ALA A 201 3.10 13.35 -9.00
N GLU A 202 3.68 14.54 -9.30
CA GLU A 202 4.12 14.93 -10.64
C GLU A 202 5.28 14.05 -11.12
N ASP A 203 6.25 13.76 -10.26
CA ASP A 203 7.36 12.87 -10.60
C ASP A 203 6.88 11.44 -10.85
N ALA A 204 5.94 10.94 -10.05
CA ALA A 204 5.35 9.62 -10.22
C ALA A 204 4.55 9.50 -11.53
N LEU A 205 3.86 10.57 -11.93
CA LEU A 205 3.19 10.67 -13.22
C LEU A 205 4.22 10.66 -14.38
N ALA A 206 5.27 11.46 -14.29
CA ALA A 206 6.33 11.50 -15.31
C ALA A 206 7.10 10.17 -15.40
N TYR A 207 7.24 9.46 -14.27
CA TYR A 207 7.87 8.15 -14.22
C TYR A 207 6.98 7.04 -14.79
N GLY A 208 5.67 7.27 -14.88
CA GLY A 208 4.67 6.33 -15.38
C GLY A 208 4.15 5.35 -14.33
N LEU A 209 4.35 5.62 -13.04
CA LEU A 209 3.79 4.81 -11.96
C LEU A 209 2.30 5.10 -11.73
N ILE A 210 1.84 6.28 -12.14
CA ILE A 210 0.43 6.67 -12.13
C ILE A 210 0.04 7.29 -13.47
N ASP A 211 -1.26 7.39 -13.71
CA ASP A 211 -1.83 7.93 -14.96
C ASP A 211 -2.42 9.32 -14.77
N GLN A 212 -2.80 9.69 -13.53
CA GLN A 212 -3.49 10.94 -13.23
C GLN A 212 -3.19 11.47 -11.83
N ILE A 213 -3.20 12.82 -11.70
CA ILE A 213 -3.24 13.50 -10.41
C ILE A 213 -4.64 14.07 -10.23
N VAL A 214 -5.34 13.67 -9.16
CA VAL A 214 -6.73 14.03 -8.91
C VAL A 214 -6.82 14.99 -7.73
N SER A 215 -7.15 16.25 -8.01
CA SER A 215 -7.27 17.30 -6.98
C SER A 215 -8.66 17.42 -6.36
N THR A 216 -9.71 16.96 -7.04
CA THR A 216 -11.10 17.08 -6.59
C THR A 216 -11.99 16.02 -7.22
N ARG A 217 -12.98 15.54 -6.45
CA ARG A 217 -14.10 14.74 -6.97
C ARG A 217 -15.26 15.57 -7.51
N LYS A 218 -15.20 16.90 -7.41
CA LYS A 218 -16.24 17.74 -8.00
C LYS A 218 -16.24 17.47 -9.50
N LEU A 219 -17.31 16.89 -10.00
CA LEU A 219 -17.58 16.88 -11.42
C LEU A 219 -17.50 18.34 -11.85
N ASN A 220 -16.67 18.63 -12.84
CA ASN A 220 -16.75 19.91 -13.50
C ASN A 220 -18.19 20.00 -14.01
N ALA A 221 -19.03 20.78 -13.33
CA ALA A 221 -20.32 21.14 -13.86
C ALA A 221 -20.01 21.79 -15.21
N GLY A 222 -20.34 21.07 -16.28
CA GLY A 222 -20.01 21.48 -17.62
C GLY A 222 -20.49 22.91 -17.86
N VAL A 223 -19.60 23.67 -18.45
CA VAL A 223 -19.91 24.94 -19.09
C VAL A 223 -20.80 24.66 -20.30
#